data_e5bb7493161525bf7c48451af70cf1ba
#
_entry.id   e5bb7493161525bf7c48451af70cf1ba
#
_cell.length_a   1.000
_cell.length_b   1.000
_cell.length_c   1.000
_cell.angle_alpha   90.00
_cell.angle_beta   90.00
_cell.angle_gamma   90.00
#
_symmetry.space_group_name_H-M   'P 1'
#
loop_
_entity.id
_entity.type
_entity.pdbx_description
1 polymer ?
#
loop_
_entity_poly.entity_id
_entity_poly.type
_entity_poly.pdbx_seq_one_letter_code
_entity_poly.pdbx_strand_id
1 'polypeptide(L)'
;MSLELSTFIPIIKELVYHISIDDYASIEHKGQNGDILVEDLAEVIHWYPYKIIPSPDEAFDLAESCFIEEKKSLDVYIPFWTKEEGRSDLMLALSCYMNDASSLVSLLI
;
A
#
# COMPACT_ATOMS: atom_id res chain seq x y z
N MET A 1 -17.78 -14.18 4.67
CA MET A 1 -16.38 -14.65 4.56
C MET A 1 -15.44 -13.44 4.67
N SER A 2 -14.51 -13.49 5.59
CA SER A 2 -13.55 -12.40 5.78
C SER A 2 -12.32 -12.60 4.90
N LEU A 3 -11.68 -11.49 4.53
CA LEU A 3 -10.44 -11.50 3.77
C LEU A 3 -9.27 -11.52 4.76
N GLU A 4 -8.17 -12.15 4.36
CA GLU A 4 -6.98 -12.23 5.20
C GLU A 4 -5.85 -11.38 4.62
N LEU A 5 -5.15 -10.68 5.49
CA LEU A 5 -4.01 -9.84 5.09
C LEU A 5 -2.96 -10.64 4.30
N SER A 6 -2.69 -11.88 4.71
CA SER A 6 -1.67 -12.70 4.06
C SER A 6 -1.90 -12.87 2.55
N THR A 7 -3.14 -12.86 2.10
CA THR A 7 -3.49 -12.95 0.69
C THR A 7 -2.95 -11.75 -0.11
N PHE A 8 -2.89 -10.59 0.52
CA PHE A 8 -2.56 -9.34 -0.16
C PHE A 8 -1.12 -8.89 0.05
N ILE A 9 -0.38 -9.53 0.96
CA ILE A 9 1.01 -9.12 1.27
C ILE A 9 1.89 -9.04 0.01
N PRO A 10 1.90 -10.03 -0.90
CA PRO A 10 2.76 -9.92 -2.10
C PRO A 10 2.42 -8.72 -2.97
N ILE A 11 1.12 -8.39 -3.07
CA ILE A 11 0.66 -7.27 -3.90
C ILE A 11 1.05 -5.95 -3.23
N ILE A 12 0.90 -5.86 -1.91
CA ILE A 12 1.31 -4.67 -1.15
C ILE A 12 2.81 -4.44 -1.26
N LYS A 13 3.61 -5.51 -1.16
CA LYS A 13 5.06 -5.41 -1.33
C LYS A 13 5.43 -4.87 -2.70
N GLU A 14 4.76 -5.33 -3.75
CA GLU A 14 5.01 -4.85 -5.11
C GLU A 14 4.65 -3.38 -5.25
N LEU A 15 3.51 -2.97 -4.69
CA LEU A 15 3.07 -1.57 -4.72
C LEU A 15 4.10 -0.66 -4.03
N VAL A 16 4.54 -1.03 -2.83
CA VAL A 16 5.55 -0.26 -2.10
C VAL A 16 6.88 -0.24 -2.85
N TYR A 17 7.26 -1.35 -3.48
CA TYR A 17 8.45 -1.38 -4.32
C TYR A 17 8.37 -0.35 -5.44
N HIS A 18 7.24 -0.29 -6.14
CA HIS A 18 7.05 0.71 -7.21
C HIS A 18 7.16 2.13 -6.67
N ILE A 19 6.59 2.40 -5.49
CA ILE A 19 6.72 3.71 -4.86
C ILE A 19 8.18 4.01 -4.55
N SER A 20 8.94 3.03 -4.06
CA SER A 20 10.34 3.21 -3.67
C SER A 20 11.27 3.54 -4.82
N ILE A 21 10.90 3.15 -6.05
CA ILE A 21 11.69 3.44 -7.25
C ILE A 21 11.04 4.52 -8.14
N ASP A 22 10.03 5.21 -7.63
CA ASP A 22 9.29 6.26 -8.37
C ASP A 22 8.61 5.74 -9.64
N ASP A 23 8.20 4.47 -9.65
CA ASP A 23 7.50 3.87 -10.79
C ASP A 23 5.99 4.04 -10.64
N TYR A 24 5.53 5.28 -10.69
CA TYR A 24 4.11 5.61 -10.55
C TYR A 24 3.29 5.20 -11.76
N ALA A 25 3.93 5.09 -12.93
CA ALA A 25 3.25 4.62 -14.13
C ALA A 25 2.71 3.19 -13.98
N SER A 26 3.47 2.30 -13.33
CA SER A 26 3.02 0.94 -13.09
C SER A 26 1.83 0.91 -12.13
N ILE A 27 1.83 1.77 -11.11
CA ILE A 27 0.74 1.89 -10.15
C ILE A 27 -0.54 2.33 -10.87
N GLU A 28 -0.45 3.36 -11.70
CA GLU A 28 -1.59 3.87 -12.45
C GLU A 28 -2.10 2.85 -13.47
N HIS A 29 -1.19 2.17 -14.14
CA HIS A 29 -1.55 1.16 -15.14
C HIS A 29 -2.35 0.01 -14.52
N LYS A 30 -2.02 -0.38 -13.30
CA LYS A 30 -2.72 -1.43 -12.56
C LYS A 30 -3.98 -0.94 -11.85
N GLY A 31 -4.27 0.35 -11.90
CA GLY A 31 -5.39 0.95 -11.20
C GLY A 31 -5.25 0.96 -9.69
N GLN A 32 -4.03 0.81 -9.18
CA GLN A 32 -3.78 0.72 -7.73
C GLN A 32 -3.81 2.06 -7.03
N ASN A 33 -3.82 3.16 -7.77
CA ASN A 33 -3.94 4.50 -7.20
C ASN A 33 -5.38 4.85 -6.76
N GLY A 34 -6.38 4.03 -7.11
CA GLY A 34 -7.76 4.31 -6.76
C GLY A 34 -8.20 5.66 -7.33
N ASP A 35 -8.77 6.51 -6.48
CA ASP A 35 -9.22 7.84 -6.85
C ASP A 35 -8.13 8.92 -6.67
N ILE A 36 -6.92 8.51 -6.30
CA ILE A 36 -5.80 9.43 -6.05
C ILE A 36 -5.00 9.60 -7.33
N LEU A 37 -4.66 10.85 -7.65
CA LEU A 37 -3.76 11.10 -8.78
C LEU A 37 -2.34 10.69 -8.40
N VAL A 38 -1.64 9.99 -9.31
CA VAL A 38 -0.27 9.55 -9.02
C VAL A 38 0.68 10.73 -8.80
N GLU A 39 0.38 11.89 -9.40
CA GLU A 39 1.14 13.11 -9.15
C GLU A 39 1.05 13.55 -7.69
N ASP A 40 -0.13 13.43 -7.08
CA ASP A 40 -0.33 13.78 -5.68
C ASP A 40 0.39 12.79 -4.77
N LEU A 41 0.35 11.51 -5.10
CA LEU A 41 1.11 10.49 -4.37
C LEU A 41 2.61 10.79 -4.43
N ALA A 42 3.12 11.07 -5.62
CA ALA A 42 4.54 11.39 -5.81
C ALA A 42 4.95 12.62 -4.99
N GLU A 43 4.09 13.64 -4.95
CA GLU A 43 4.37 14.85 -4.17
C GLU A 43 4.52 14.53 -2.69
N VAL A 44 3.62 13.74 -2.12
CA VAL A 44 3.68 13.35 -0.71
C VAL A 44 4.96 12.56 -0.42
N ILE A 45 5.28 11.60 -1.27
CA ILE A 45 6.47 10.75 -1.10
C ILE A 45 7.76 11.60 -1.19
N HIS A 46 7.83 12.52 -2.15
CA HIS A 46 9.01 13.38 -2.32
C HIS A 46 9.12 14.44 -1.21
N TRP A 47 7.98 14.82 -0.63
CA TRP A 47 7.97 15.75 0.51
C TRP A 47 8.57 15.11 1.75
N TYR A 48 8.41 13.79 1.92
CA TYR A 48 8.94 13.10 3.09
C TYR A 48 10.48 13.15 3.06
N PRO A 49 11.15 13.55 4.16
CA PRO A 49 12.60 13.87 4.13
C PRO A 49 13.50 12.66 3.98
N TYR A 50 12.99 11.44 4.14
CA TYR A 50 13.80 10.23 4.09
C TYR A 50 13.40 9.32 2.94
N LYS A 51 14.35 8.51 2.48
CA LYS A 51 14.16 7.63 1.34
C LYS A 51 13.27 6.44 1.69
N ILE A 52 12.13 6.31 1.03
CA ILE A 52 11.27 5.13 1.15
C ILE A 52 11.97 3.95 0.48
N ILE A 53 11.99 2.81 1.16
CA ILE A 53 12.55 1.56 0.64
C ILE A 53 11.47 0.47 0.62
N PRO A 54 11.69 -0.66 -0.07
CA PRO A 54 10.72 -1.76 -0.05
C PRO A 54 10.43 -2.23 1.38
N SER A 55 9.19 -2.60 1.64
CA SER A 55 8.76 -3.02 2.98
C SER A 55 9.41 -4.35 3.38
N PRO A 56 10.11 -4.41 4.52
CA PRO A 56 10.56 -5.69 5.06
C PRO A 56 9.39 -6.47 5.66
N ASP A 57 9.58 -7.75 5.94
CA ASP A 57 8.52 -8.58 6.52
C ASP A 57 8.02 -8.03 7.84
N GLU A 58 8.90 -7.44 8.66
CA GLU A 58 8.53 -6.87 9.95
C GLU A 58 7.54 -5.72 9.83
N ALA A 59 7.47 -5.03 8.68
CA ALA A 59 6.48 -3.98 8.46
C ALA A 59 5.06 -4.55 8.52
N PHE A 60 4.87 -5.79 8.07
CA PHE A 60 3.56 -6.44 8.08
C PHE A 60 3.16 -6.92 9.47
N ASP A 61 4.12 -7.11 10.37
CA ASP A 61 3.81 -7.39 11.78
C ASP A 61 3.23 -6.15 12.47
N LEU A 62 3.51 -4.97 11.94
CA LEU A 62 3.00 -3.70 12.46
C LEU A 62 1.74 -3.22 11.73
N ALA A 63 1.33 -3.93 10.67
CA ALA A 63 0.16 -3.55 9.90
C ALA A 63 -1.12 -3.77 10.70
N GLU A 64 -2.06 -2.84 10.52
CA GLU A 64 -3.40 -2.97 11.10
C GLU A 64 -4.38 -3.20 9.96
N SER A 65 -5.35 -4.08 10.17
CA SER A 65 -6.34 -4.38 9.16
C SER A 65 -7.74 -4.43 9.76
N CYS A 66 -8.72 -4.04 8.96
CA CYS A 66 -10.12 -4.01 9.36
C CYS A 66 -10.99 -4.42 8.17
N PHE A 67 -11.82 -5.45 8.35
CA PHE A 67 -12.74 -5.87 7.31
C PHE A 67 -13.95 -4.95 7.28
N ILE A 68 -14.24 -4.39 6.11
CA ILE A 68 -15.40 -3.51 5.89
C ILE A 68 -16.48 -4.29 5.17
N GLU A 69 -17.50 -4.68 5.90
CA GLU A 69 -18.53 -5.58 5.39
C GLU A 69 -19.31 -4.99 4.22
N GLU A 70 -19.69 -3.73 4.29
CA GLU A 70 -20.46 -3.07 3.24
C GLU A 70 -19.72 -3.05 1.91
N LYS A 71 -18.40 -2.94 1.95
CA LYS A 71 -17.56 -2.87 0.75
C LYS A 71 -16.98 -4.22 0.36
N LYS A 72 -17.09 -5.23 1.23
CA LYS A 72 -16.42 -6.53 1.04
C LYS A 72 -14.91 -6.34 0.82
N SER A 73 -14.30 -5.45 1.60
CA SER A 73 -12.88 -5.12 1.50
C SER A 73 -12.18 -5.20 2.85
N LEU A 74 -10.88 -5.40 2.80
CA LEU A 74 -10.01 -5.34 3.98
C LEU A 74 -9.20 -4.05 3.88
N ASP A 75 -9.47 -3.11 4.79
CA ASP A 75 -8.68 -1.89 4.87
C ASP A 75 -7.40 -2.19 5.64
N VAL A 76 -6.26 -1.83 5.08
CA VAL A 76 -4.94 -2.13 5.65
C VAL A 76 -4.17 -0.83 5.83
N TYR A 77 -3.57 -0.67 7.01
CA TYR A 77 -2.74 0.47 7.36
C TYR A 77 -1.36 -0.07 7.71
N ILE A 78 -0.34 0.32 6.96
CA ILE A 78 1.01 -0.17 7.13
C ILE A 78 2.01 0.99 7.10
N PRO A 79 3.01 1.03 8.01
CA PRO A 79 4.01 2.08 7.95
C PRO A 79 4.95 1.86 6.77
N PHE A 80 5.34 2.96 6.11
CA PHE A 80 6.44 2.92 5.18
C PHE A 80 7.74 2.68 5.95
N TRP A 81 8.72 2.10 5.27
CA TRP A 81 10.06 1.88 5.80
C TRP A 81 11.02 2.80 5.08
N THR A 82 11.95 3.38 5.82
CA THR A 82 12.97 4.25 5.24
C THR A 82 14.36 3.72 5.55
N LYS A 83 15.30 4.09 4.69
CA LYS A 83 16.69 3.71 4.86
C LYS A 83 17.28 4.30 6.14
N GLU A 84 16.89 5.53 6.47
CA GLU A 84 17.45 6.29 7.59
C GLU A 84 16.82 5.95 8.93
N GLU A 85 15.47 5.77 8.95
CA GLU A 85 14.73 5.60 10.20
C GLU A 85 14.35 4.16 10.52
N GLY A 86 14.31 3.27 9.50
CA GLY A 86 13.57 2.03 9.60
C GLY A 86 12.09 2.33 9.51
N ARG A 87 11.32 2.00 10.55
CA ARG A 87 9.90 2.35 10.58
C ARG A 87 9.71 3.85 10.53
N SER A 88 8.92 4.33 9.56
CA SER A 88 8.62 5.76 9.43
C SER A 88 7.29 6.13 10.10
N ASP A 89 7.07 7.42 10.28
CA ASP A 89 5.79 7.95 10.75
C ASP A 89 4.76 8.05 9.62
N LEU A 90 5.19 7.85 8.37
CA LEU A 90 4.31 7.92 7.22
C LEU A 90 3.60 6.59 7.04
N MET A 91 2.26 6.62 7.04
CA MET A 91 1.44 5.42 6.91
C MET A 91 0.83 5.32 5.52
N LEU A 92 0.76 4.10 5.01
CA LEU A 92 0.08 3.79 3.76
C LEU A 92 -1.26 3.15 4.09
N ALA A 93 -2.34 3.71 3.55
CA ALA A 93 -3.68 3.17 3.71
C ALA A 93 -4.14 2.54 2.40
N LEU A 94 -4.60 1.29 2.48
CA LEU A 94 -4.95 0.49 1.30
C LEU A 94 -6.32 -0.15 1.47
N SER A 95 -7.01 -0.34 0.35
CA SER A 95 -8.21 -1.17 0.28
C SER A 95 -7.85 -2.44 -0.49
N CYS A 96 -8.07 -3.59 0.15
CA CYS A 96 -7.76 -4.90 -0.43
C CYS A 96 -9.06 -5.67 -0.63
N TYR A 97 -9.27 -6.19 -1.82
CA TYR A 97 -10.53 -6.84 -2.17
C TYR A 97 -10.32 -7.90 -3.24
N MET A 98 -11.33 -8.73 -3.42
CA MET A 98 -11.34 -9.77 -4.45
C MET A 98 -12.31 -9.37 -5.56
N ASN A 99 -11.89 -9.55 -6.79
CA ASN A 99 -12.74 -9.40 -7.97
C ASN A 99 -12.65 -10.72 -8.75
N ASP A 100 -13.72 -11.50 -8.71
CA ASP A 100 -13.72 -12.89 -9.18
C ASP A 100 -12.64 -13.68 -8.44
N ALA A 101 -11.67 -14.26 -9.14
CA ALA A 101 -10.57 -15.00 -8.52
C ALA A 101 -9.31 -14.15 -8.31
N SER A 102 -9.39 -12.85 -8.58
CA SER A 102 -8.23 -11.95 -8.52
C SER A 102 -8.19 -11.16 -7.23
N SER A 103 -7.01 -11.10 -6.62
CA SER A 103 -6.75 -10.26 -5.43
C SER A 103 -6.31 -8.88 -5.91
N LEU A 104 -6.97 -7.84 -5.44
CA LEU A 104 -6.72 -6.46 -5.86
C LEU A 104 -6.43 -5.57 -4.65
N VAL A 105 -5.53 -4.61 -4.85
CA VAL A 105 -5.16 -3.63 -3.84
C VAL A 105 -5.21 -2.24 -4.48
N SER A 106 -5.81 -1.27 -3.79
CA SER A 106 -5.76 0.11 -4.25
C SER A 106 -5.53 1.05 -3.07
N LEU A 107 -4.99 2.23 -3.37
CA LEU A 107 -4.77 3.25 -2.36
C LEU A 107 -6.10 3.81 -1.86
N LEU A 108 -6.22 4.01 -0.54
CA LEU A 108 -7.39 4.64 0.07
C LEU A 108 -7.24 6.15 0.10
N ILE A 109 -6.02 6.61 0.32
CA ILE A 109 -5.72 8.04 0.35
C ILE A 109 -4.33 8.26 -0.22
#